data_7c7ee65fc52c9bf45280a3a3b493311e
#
_entry.id   7c7ee65fc52c9bf45280a3a3b493311e
#
_cell.length_a   1.000
_cell.length_b   1.000
_cell.length_c   1.000
_cell.angle_alpha   90.00
_cell.angle_beta   90.00
_cell.angle_gamma   90.00
#
_symmetry.space_group_name_H-M   'P 1'
#
loop_
_entity.id
_entity.type
_entity.pdbx_description
1 polymer ?
#
loop_
_entity_poly.entity_id
_entity_poly.type
_entity_poly.pdbx_seq_one_letter_code
_entity_poly.pdbx_strand_id
1 'polypeptide(L)'
;MASISRRKFLQVTSAASLAAVASLPAVSRASQSPVTLRFSASMPADPNASHYVWYQHFAANLKASVGDRIRIDFFPNSQLGKESDVVQQVKIGSTDMMVAGASIWATVAPEIGMLDLGYLFDSFAHAAKVLDGRVGTTLNTMLESRSGCRIMTWASQFGARNVFTKKPVESLAQLKGVKLRVLPTPAFIETFKAMGAVPTPIPFGELYMAVQTGVVEGLEHDPATVLSSKLDEVVKSCWQTQHVFSPLAIVMGKRAMDKIPADLRPAFLKAINDATVQQRAIADAKVIESEQQLKHHGMTFYPMAPAERDTVRRELQASLYQSFAKQYPATAPLFADVAAARA
;
A
#
# COMPACT_ATOMS: atom_id res chain seq x y z
N MET A 1 79.27 -40.95 0.24
CA MET A 1 78.80 -39.62 -0.24
C MET A 1 78.80 -39.65 -1.76
N ALA A 2 77.62 -39.78 -2.37
CA ALA A 2 77.53 -39.86 -3.83
C ALA A 2 77.20 -38.44 -4.38
N SER A 3 78.15 -37.96 -5.24
CA SER A 3 78.02 -36.65 -5.86
C SER A 3 76.97 -36.64 -6.99
N ILE A 4 75.95 -35.86 -6.92
CA ILE A 4 74.97 -35.64 -7.95
C ILE A 4 75.56 -34.74 -9.04
N SER A 5 75.70 -35.31 -10.24
CA SER A 5 76.25 -34.60 -11.41
C SER A 5 75.38 -33.46 -11.88
N ARG A 6 76.00 -32.32 -12.20
CA ARG A 6 75.36 -31.07 -12.69
C ARG A 6 74.46 -31.28 -13.94
N ARG A 7 74.64 -32.35 -14.68
CA ARG A 7 73.80 -32.71 -15.84
C ARG A 7 72.39 -33.21 -15.47
N LYS A 8 72.20 -33.84 -14.29
CA LYS A 8 70.90 -34.31 -13.83
C LYS A 8 70.02 -33.18 -13.25
N PHE A 9 70.64 -32.07 -12.79
CA PHE A 9 69.96 -30.93 -12.27
C PHE A 9 69.30 -30.06 -13.37
N LEU A 10 69.88 -30.06 -14.59
CA LEU A 10 69.35 -29.26 -15.71
C LEU A 10 68.22 -30.01 -16.49
N GLN A 11 68.03 -31.30 -16.28
CA GLN A 11 66.92 -32.05 -16.94
C GLN A 11 65.64 -32.04 -16.12
N VAL A 12 65.65 -31.74 -14.83
CA VAL A 12 64.46 -31.66 -13.98
C VAL A 12 63.85 -30.26 -14.02
N THR A 13 64.60 -29.23 -14.38
CA THR A 13 64.11 -27.83 -14.49
C THR A 13 63.35 -27.56 -15.80
N SER A 14 63.47 -28.37 -16.83
CA SER A 14 62.76 -28.12 -18.12
C SER A 14 61.35 -28.75 -18.21
N ALA A 15 60.99 -29.61 -17.27
CA ALA A 15 59.64 -30.24 -17.26
C ALA A 15 58.62 -29.47 -16.35
N ALA A 16 59.11 -28.57 -15.50
CA ALA A 16 58.23 -27.81 -14.58
C ALA A 16 57.68 -26.49 -15.17
N SER A 17 58.16 -26.09 -16.36
CA SER A 17 57.80 -24.75 -16.94
C SER A 17 56.62 -24.81 -17.93
N LEU A 18 56.09 -25.98 -18.28
CA LEU A 18 54.94 -26.08 -19.17
C LEU A 18 53.60 -26.35 -18.47
N ALA A 19 53.57 -26.57 -17.15
CA ALA A 19 52.37 -26.83 -16.40
C ALA A 19 51.76 -25.55 -15.72
N ALA A 20 52.40 -24.37 -15.87
CA ALA A 20 52.01 -23.15 -15.17
C ALA A 20 51.14 -22.18 -15.98
N VAL A 21 50.68 -22.54 -17.18
CA VAL A 21 49.88 -21.63 -18.06
C VAL A 21 48.43 -21.99 -18.16
N ALA A 22 47.93 -23.03 -17.45
CA ALA A 22 46.54 -23.47 -17.54
C ALA A 22 45.66 -23.16 -16.29
N SER A 23 46.14 -22.39 -15.33
CA SER A 23 45.31 -21.84 -14.24
C SER A 23 45.11 -20.35 -14.47
N LEU A 24 44.30 -20.00 -15.50
CA LEU A 24 43.59 -18.74 -15.46
C LEU A 24 42.76 -18.75 -14.16
N PRO A 25 42.92 -17.77 -13.26
CA PRO A 25 42.00 -17.69 -12.15
C PRO A 25 40.61 -17.56 -12.78
N ALA A 26 39.76 -18.57 -12.56
CA ALA A 26 38.35 -18.39 -12.74
C ALA A 26 38.03 -17.15 -11.93
N VAL A 27 37.70 -16.05 -12.60
CA VAL A 27 37.18 -14.85 -11.97
C VAL A 27 35.91 -15.33 -11.30
N SER A 28 36.05 -15.79 -10.06
CA SER A 28 34.95 -16.02 -9.17
C SER A 28 34.21 -14.71 -9.15
N ARG A 29 33.08 -14.61 -9.90
CA ARG A 29 32.14 -13.54 -9.68
C ARG A 29 31.81 -13.64 -8.22
N ALA A 30 32.44 -12.76 -7.43
CA ALA A 30 32.11 -12.62 -6.03
C ALA A 30 30.57 -12.50 -5.98
N SER A 31 29.93 -13.51 -5.42
CA SER A 31 28.49 -13.50 -5.22
C SER A 31 28.23 -12.28 -4.36
N GLN A 32 27.81 -11.18 -4.99
CA GLN A 32 27.44 -9.98 -4.25
C GLN A 32 26.36 -10.39 -3.25
N SER A 33 26.57 -10.08 -1.98
CA SER A 33 25.58 -10.36 -0.95
C SER A 33 24.23 -9.80 -1.38
N PRO A 34 23.13 -10.53 -1.15
CA PRO A 34 21.79 -10.07 -1.52
C PRO A 34 21.48 -8.69 -0.93
N VAL A 35 20.91 -7.81 -1.75
CA VAL A 35 20.32 -6.58 -1.23
C VAL A 35 19.05 -6.95 -0.49
N THR A 36 18.97 -6.62 0.79
CA THR A 36 17.76 -6.85 1.59
C THR A 36 17.02 -5.53 1.77
N LEU A 37 15.71 -5.54 1.45
CA LEU A 37 14.81 -4.41 1.64
C LEU A 37 13.76 -4.77 2.67
N ARG A 38 13.54 -3.87 3.64
CA ARG A 38 12.50 -3.99 4.67
C ARG A 38 11.22 -3.38 4.15
N PHE A 39 10.14 -4.17 4.10
CA PHE A 39 8.84 -3.75 3.58
C PHE A 39 7.75 -3.91 4.63
N SER A 40 7.11 -2.82 5.03
CA SER A 40 6.09 -2.76 6.07
C SER A 40 4.67 -2.71 5.51
N ALA A 41 3.75 -3.39 6.21
CA ALA A 41 2.31 -3.28 6.03
C ALA A 41 1.59 -3.29 7.38
N SER A 42 0.50 -2.53 7.50
CA SER A 42 -0.36 -2.56 8.70
C SER A 42 -1.31 -3.77 8.71
N MET A 43 -1.65 -4.28 7.54
CA MET A 43 -2.57 -5.41 7.35
C MET A 43 -1.90 -6.77 7.61
N PRO A 44 -2.68 -7.83 7.89
CA PRO A 44 -2.16 -9.18 8.09
C PRO A 44 -1.59 -9.78 6.81
N ALA A 45 -0.74 -10.81 6.96
CA ALA A 45 -0.30 -11.67 5.87
C ALA A 45 -1.40 -12.70 5.54
N ASP A 46 -2.48 -12.22 4.94
CA ASP A 46 -3.70 -12.99 4.63
C ASP A 46 -4.04 -12.87 3.14
N PRO A 47 -4.45 -13.96 2.45
CA PRO A 47 -4.76 -13.94 1.01
C PRO A 47 -5.96 -13.06 0.64
N ASN A 48 -6.73 -12.57 1.61
CA ASN A 48 -7.79 -11.59 1.38
C ASN A 48 -7.31 -10.14 1.63
N ALA A 49 -6.13 -9.95 2.25
CA ALA A 49 -5.59 -8.61 2.47
C ALA A 49 -4.93 -8.08 1.19
N SER A 50 -5.46 -7.01 0.63
CA SER A 50 -4.97 -6.39 -0.62
C SER A 50 -3.47 -6.03 -0.59
N HIS A 51 -2.96 -5.61 0.58
CA HIS A 51 -1.56 -5.32 0.84
C HIS A 51 -0.66 -6.55 0.68
N TYR A 52 -1.09 -7.67 1.27
CA TYR A 52 -0.36 -8.93 1.21
C TYR A 52 -0.39 -9.56 -0.17
N VAL A 53 -1.53 -9.51 -0.85
CA VAL A 53 -1.67 -10.01 -2.22
C VAL A 53 -0.75 -9.25 -3.18
N TRP A 54 -0.68 -7.92 -3.05
CA TRP A 54 0.28 -7.14 -3.84
C TRP A 54 1.73 -7.58 -3.54
N TYR A 55 2.07 -7.73 -2.27
CA TYR A 55 3.40 -8.20 -1.87
C TYR A 55 3.73 -9.58 -2.44
N GLN A 56 2.79 -10.53 -2.40
CA GLN A 56 3.00 -11.89 -2.94
C GLN A 56 3.33 -11.85 -4.44
N HIS A 57 2.57 -11.10 -5.24
CA HIS A 57 2.86 -10.92 -6.65
C HIS A 57 4.23 -10.24 -6.87
N PHE A 58 4.51 -9.19 -6.11
CA PHE A 58 5.79 -8.50 -6.20
C PHE A 58 6.97 -9.42 -5.87
N ALA A 59 6.90 -10.15 -4.76
CA ALA A 59 7.97 -11.06 -4.35
C ALA A 59 8.18 -12.20 -5.37
N ALA A 60 7.10 -12.75 -5.92
CA ALA A 60 7.16 -13.80 -6.94
C ALA A 60 7.80 -13.29 -8.26
N ASN A 61 7.35 -12.13 -8.75
CA ASN A 61 7.87 -11.50 -9.96
C ASN A 61 9.35 -11.11 -9.80
N LEU A 62 9.71 -10.56 -8.65
CA LEU A 62 11.08 -10.19 -8.33
C LEU A 62 11.99 -11.42 -8.28
N LYS A 63 11.57 -12.48 -7.58
CA LYS A 63 12.31 -13.73 -7.50
C LYS A 63 12.52 -14.35 -8.88
N ALA A 64 11.50 -14.35 -9.73
CA ALA A 64 11.59 -14.87 -11.09
C ALA A 64 12.57 -14.06 -11.96
N SER A 65 12.67 -12.73 -11.74
CA SER A 65 13.47 -11.83 -12.57
C SER A 65 14.93 -11.74 -12.15
N VAL A 66 15.22 -11.72 -10.85
CA VAL A 66 16.55 -11.42 -10.31
C VAL A 66 17.09 -12.50 -9.34
N GLY A 67 16.32 -13.57 -9.10
CA GLY A 67 16.68 -14.63 -8.15
C GLY A 67 16.81 -14.09 -6.73
N ASP A 68 17.87 -14.50 -6.03
CA ASP A 68 18.15 -14.09 -4.65
C ASP A 68 19.01 -12.81 -4.56
N ARG A 69 19.26 -12.12 -5.66
CA ARG A 69 20.06 -10.89 -5.64
C ARG A 69 19.38 -9.74 -4.89
N ILE A 70 18.05 -9.73 -4.83
CA ILE A 70 17.25 -8.83 -3.99
C ILE A 70 16.30 -9.67 -3.15
N ARG A 71 16.30 -9.46 -1.84
CA ARG A 71 15.41 -10.08 -0.88
C ARG A 71 14.50 -9.03 -0.23
N ILE A 72 13.23 -9.37 -0.05
CA ILE A 72 12.27 -8.53 0.66
C ILE A 72 11.97 -9.17 2.01
N ASP A 73 12.32 -8.49 3.09
CA ASP A 73 11.88 -8.83 4.43
C ASP A 73 10.55 -8.11 4.69
N PHE A 74 9.45 -8.88 4.66
CA PHE A 74 8.10 -8.34 4.81
C PHE A 74 7.65 -8.35 6.27
N PHE A 75 7.13 -7.22 6.75
CA PHE A 75 6.67 -7.00 8.12
C PHE A 75 5.19 -6.61 8.12
N PRO A 76 4.26 -7.60 8.18
CA PRO A 76 2.82 -7.38 8.27
C PRO A 76 2.38 -6.99 9.69
N ASN A 77 1.06 -6.79 9.89
CA ASN A 77 0.44 -6.58 11.21
C ASN A 77 1.05 -5.44 12.03
N SER A 78 1.45 -4.35 11.39
CA SER A 78 2.08 -3.20 12.07
C SER A 78 3.31 -3.58 12.92
N GLN A 79 4.05 -4.64 12.56
CA GLN A 79 5.22 -5.11 13.32
C GLN A 79 6.32 -4.05 13.47
N LEU A 80 6.39 -3.08 12.56
CA LEU A 80 7.36 -1.98 12.62
C LEU A 80 6.80 -0.72 13.28
N GLY A 81 5.57 -0.76 13.82
CA GLY A 81 4.89 0.35 14.47
C GLY A 81 3.64 0.83 13.75
N LYS A 82 3.06 1.93 14.26
CA LYS A 82 1.91 2.59 13.65
C LYS A 82 2.27 3.13 12.26
N GLU A 83 1.30 3.25 11.38
CA GLU A 83 1.54 3.72 10.00
C GLU A 83 2.26 5.07 9.96
N SER A 84 1.88 6.01 10.84
CA SER A 84 2.54 7.32 10.97
C SER A 84 4.03 7.22 11.31
N ASP A 85 4.40 6.25 12.16
CA ASP A 85 5.78 6.04 12.59
C ASP A 85 6.58 5.39 11.46
N VAL A 86 5.98 4.44 10.73
CA VAL A 86 6.60 3.80 9.57
C VAL A 86 6.84 4.80 8.43
N VAL A 87 5.94 5.78 8.23
CA VAL A 87 6.17 6.89 7.29
C VAL A 87 7.48 7.62 7.62
N GLN A 88 7.73 7.92 8.90
CA GLN A 88 8.99 8.55 9.30
C GLN A 88 10.20 7.61 9.12
N GLN A 89 10.02 6.32 9.41
CA GLN A 89 11.07 5.31 9.17
C GLN A 89 11.47 5.23 7.70
N VAL A 90 10.52 5.27 6.77
CA VAL A 90 10.80 5.27 5.32
C VAL A 90 11.53 6.56 4.92
N LYS A 91 11.13 7.71 5.44
CA LYS A 91 11.82 9.00 5.19
C LYS A 91 13.29 8.98 5.62
N ILE A 92 13.60 8.45 6.79
CA ILE A 92 14.95 8.41 7.31
C ILE A 92 15.75 7.19 6.83
N GLY A 93 15.08 6.19 6.18
CA GLY A 93 15.70 5.01 5.59
C GLY A 93 15.98 3.87 6.58
N SER A 94 15.32 3.82 7.74
CA SER A 94 15.34 2.66 8.65
C SER A 94 14.37 1.56 8.23
N THR A 95 13.35 1.90 7.44
CA THR A 95 12.50 1.01 6.66
C THR A 95 12.61 1.42 5.20
N ASP A 96 12.62 0.48 4.27
CA ASP A 96 12.88 0.74 2.86
C ASP A 96 11.61 1.04 2.06
N MET A 97 10.55 0.29 2.35
CA MET A 97 9.28 0.36 1.63
C MET A 97 8.10 0.25 2.59
N MET A 98 6.97 0.80 2.17
CA MET A 98 5.70 0.69 2.87
C MET A 98 4.55 0.58 1.87
N VAL A 99 3.57 -0.28 2.16
CA VAL A 99 2.24 -0.24 1.56
C VAL A 99 1.23 0.25 2.59
N ALA A 100 0.46 1.26 2.22
CA ALA A 100 -0.59 1.83 3.07
C ALA A 100 -1.67 2.53 2.22
N GLY A 101 -2.80 2.86 2.83
CA GLY A 101 -3.75 3.81 2.25
C GLY A 101 -3.05 5.13 1.91
N ALA A 102 -3.37 5.70 0.76
CA ALA A 102 -2.65 6.86 0.22
C ALA A 102 -2.59 8.04 1.19
N SER A 103 -3.70 8.35 1.87
CA SER A 103 -3.80 9.53 2.75
C SER A 103 -2.94 9.47 4.02
N ILE A 104 -2.39 8.30 4.37
CA ILE A 104 -1.41 8.23 5.47
C ILE A 104 -0.19 9.09 5.14
N TRP A 105 0.17 9.22 3.86
CA TRP A 105 1.25 10.07 3.38
C TRP A 105 0.90 11.58 3.37
N ALA A 106 -0.36 11.94 3.65
CA ALA A 106 -0.76 13.34 3.83
C ALA A 106 -0.08 14.01 5.03
N THR A 107 0.45 13.24 5.98
CA THR A 107 1.32 13.75 7.05
C THR A 107 2.63 14.36 6.53
N VAL A 108 3.01 14.05 5.31
CA VAL A 108 4.23 14.54 4.63
C VAL A 108 3.88 15.47 3.47
N ALA A 109 2.94 15.06 2.63
CA ALA A 109 2.43 15.83 1.50
C ALA A 109 0.91 15.95 1.63
N PRO A 110 0.40 17.00 2.29
CA PRO A 110 -1.02 17.14 2.64
C PRO A 110 -1.97 17.02 1.46
N GLU A 111 -1.52 17.40 0.26
CA GLU A 111 -2.30 17.29 -0.99
C GLU A 111 -2.73 15.86 -1.31
N ILE A 112 -1.95 14.84 -0.89
CA ILE A 112 -2.32 13.43 -1.08
C ILE A 112 -3.63 13.10 -0.36
N GLY A 113 -3.95 13.84 0.72
CA GLY A 113 -5.21 13.70 1.45
C GLY A 113 -6.46 13.90 0.59
N MET A 114 -6.35 14.56 -0.58
CA MET A 114 -7.49 14.67 -1.51
C MET A 114 -8.02 13.30 -1.95
N LEU A 115 -7.17 12.28 -2.04
CA LEU A 115 -7.53 10.97 -2.56
C LEU A 115 -8.53 10.20 -1.70
N ASP A 116 -8.66 10.58 -0.43
CA ASP A 116 -9.59 9.96 0.52
C ASP A 116 -10.75 10.90 0.92
N LEU A 117 -10.94 12.00 0.18
CA LEU A 117 -12.17 12.78 0.31
C LEU A 117 -13.36 11.97 -0.16
N GLY A 118 -14.42 11.94 0.65
CA GLY A 118 -15.61 11.12 0.37
C GLY A 118 -16.17 11.35 -1.04
N TYR A 119 -16.43 10.26 -1.74
CA TYR A 119 -17.00 10.24 -3.10
C TYR A 119 -16.15 10.93 -4.19
N LEU A 120 -14.84 11.01 -4.01
CA LEU A 120 -13.94 11.53 -5.04
C LEU A 120 -13.93 10.63 -6.29
N PHE A 121 -13.82 9.34 -6.09
CA PHE A 121 -13.84 8.33 -7.16
C PHE A 121 -15.17 7.57 -7.20
N ASP A 122 -15.59 7.16 -8.40
CA ASP A 122 -16.80 6.38 -8.61
C ASP A 122 -16.54 4.86 -8.66
N SER A 123 -15.27 4.47 -8.93
CA SER A 123 -14.82 3.08 -8.99
C SER A 123 -13.30 2.99 -8.88
N PHE A 124 -12.76 1.78 -8.70
CA PHE A 124 -11.32 1.56 -8.80
C PHE A 124 -10.77 1.76 -10.22
N ALA A 125 -11.57 1.46 -11.26
CA ALA A 125 -11.17 1.75 -12.64
C ALA A 125 -11.01 3.26 -12.85
N HIS A 126 -11.94 4.07 -12.32
CA HIS A 126 -11.81 5.54 -12.34
C HIS A 126 -10.58 5.99 -11.55
N ALA A 127 -10.39 5.49 -10.33
CA ALA A 127 -9.20 5.83 -9.52
C ALA A 127 -7.90 5.46 -10.23
N ALA A 128 -7.82 4.27 -10.85
CA ALA A 128 -6.64 3.83 -11.60
C ALA A 128 -6.36 4.75 -12.80
N LYS A 129 -7.39 5.08 -13.63
CA LYS A 129 -7.26 5.99 -14.77
C LYS A 129 -6.70 7.36 -14.35
N VAL A 130 -7.17 7.89 -13.23
CA VAL A 130 -6.72 9.19 -12.67
C VAL A 130 -5.28 9.10 -12.15
N LEU A 131 -4.96 8.06 -11.39
CA LEU A 131 -3.68 7.94 -10.67
C LEU A 131 -2.54 7.44 -11.56
N ASP A 132 -2.84 6.71 -12.61
CA ASP A 132 -1.85 6.35 -13.64
C ASP A 132 -1.54 7.54 -14.57
N GLY A 133 -2.31 8.63 -14.46
CA GLY A 133 -2.17 9.87 -15.24
C GLY A 133 -1.48 11.02 -14.47
N ARG A 134 -1.87 12.24 -14.89
CA ARG A 134 -1.28 13.50 -14.38
C ARG A 134 -1.46 13.68 -12.89
N VAL A 135 -2.60 13.32 -12.34
CA VAL A 135 -2.89 13.49 -10.89
C VAL A 135 -1.89 12.70 -10.07
N GLY A 136 -1.73 11.39 -10.34
CA GLY A 136 -0.80 10.55 -9.60
C GLY A 136 0.65 11.00 -9.74
N THR A 137 1.06 11.42 -10.95
CA THR A 137 2.41 11.97 -11.19
C THR A 137 2.65 13.25 -10.39
N THR A 138 1.66 14.18 -10.37
CA THR A 138 1.77 15.43 -9.62
C THR A 138 1.88 15.20 -8.12
N LEU A 139 1.02 14.34 -7.56
CA LEU A 139 1.07 13.99 -6.13
C LEU A 139 2.37 13.30 -5.74
N ASN A 140 2.88 12.41 -6.61
CA ASN A 140 4.18 11.79 -6.40
C ASN A 140 5.32 12.82 -6.37
N THR A 141 5.32 13.77 -7.31
CA THR A 141 6.31 14.87 -7.33
C THR A 141 6.26 15.71 -6.04
N MET A 142 5.05 15.99 -5.53
CA MET A 142 4.89 16.71 -4.26
C MET A 142 5.45 15.91 -3.07
N LEU A 143 5.22 14.62 -3.01
CA LEU A 143 5.78 13.76 -1.97
C LEU A 143 7.31 13.69 -2.06
N GLU A 144 7.83 13.47 -3.27
CA GLU A 144 9.27 13.33 -3.50
C GLU A 144 10.02 14.62 -3.13
N SER A 145 9.51 15.77 -3.52
CA SER A 145 10.13 17.07 -3.22
C SER A 145 10.22 17.37 -1.72
N ARG A 146 9.25 16.89 -0.91
CA ARG A 146 9.18 17.15 0.53
C ARG A 146 9.90 16.11 1.39
N SER A 147 10.09 14.90 0.89
CA SER A 147 10.58 13.80 1.72
C SER A 147 11.70 12.98 1.10
N GLY A 148 11.91 13.10 -0.20
CA GLY A 148 12.73 12.17 -0.96
C GLY A 148 12.12 10.78 -1.13
N CYS A 149 10.93 10.51 -0.56
CA CYS A 149 10.20 9.27 -0.77
C CYS A 149 9.43 9.33 -2.09
N ARG A 150 9.29 8.18 -2.73
CA ARG A 150 8.63 8.07 -4.03
C ARG A 150 7.51 7.04 -4.01
N ILE A 151 6.36 7.41 -4.54
CA ILE A 151 5.30 6.46 -4.82
C ILE A 151 5.72 5.66 -6.05
N MET A 152 5.96 4.39 -5.86
CA MET A 152 6.40 3.49 -6.91
C MET A 152 5.24 3.05 -7.80
N THR A 153 4.07 2.90 -7.21
CA THR A 153 2.83 2.54 -7.91
C THR A 153 1.61 2.80 -7.01
N TRP A 154 0.45 2.85 -7.67
CA TRP A 154 -0.87 2.92 -7.03
C TRP A 154 -1.58 1.58 -7.23
N ALA A 155 -1.76 0.82 -6.16
CA ALA A 155 -2.54 -0.42 -6.18
C ALA A 155 -3.98 -0.16 -5.69
N SER A 156 -4.84 -1.18 -5.80
CA SER A 156 -6.24 -1.10 -5.34
C SER A 156 -6.42 -1.77 -3.99
N GLN A 157 -7.37 -1.30 -3.19
CA GLN A 157 -7.97 -2.13 -2.14
C GLN A 157 -8.96 -3.12 -2.77
N PHE A 158 -9.43 -4.08 -1.98
CA PHE A 158 -10.42 -5.06 -2.43
C PHE A 158 -11.81 -4.64 -1.94
N GLY A 159 -12.35 -3.62 -2.56
CA GLY A 159 -13.67 -3.06 -2.32
C GLY A 159 -13.66 -1.59 -1.91
N ALA A 160 -14.78 -0.92 -2.18
CA ALA A 160 -15.05 0.40 -1.65
C ALA A 160 -15.19 0.34 -0.12
N ARG A 161 -14.84 1.44 0.53
CA ARG A 161 -15.02 1.55 1.98
C ARG A 161 -16.48 1.79 2.32
N ASN A 162 -16.96 1.09 3.35
CA ASN A 162 -18.33 1.08 3.84
C ASN A 162 -18.33 1.30 5.36
N VAL A 163 -19.49 1.58 5.93
CA VAL A 163 -19.68 1.70 7.37
C VAL A 163 -20.04 0.33 7.96
N PHE A 164 -19.27 -0.13 8.93
CA PHE A 164 -19.51 -1.39 9.65
C PHE A 164 -19.78 -1.10 11.13
N THR A 165 -20.86 -1.65 11.67
CA THR A 165 -21.31 -1.36 13.04
C THR A 165 -21.73 -2.62 13.80
N LYS A 166 -21.74 -2.53 15.13
CA LYS A 166 -22.26 -3.60 16.00
C LYS A 166 -23.79 -3.77 15.83
N LYS A 167 -24.50 -2.64 15.82
CA LYS A 167 -25.94 -2.56 15.59
C LYS A 167 -26.22 -2.01 14.19
N PRO A 168 -27.30 -2.40 13.53
CA PRO A 168 -27.62 -1.90 12.20
C PRO A 168 -27.66 -0.35 12.13
N VAL A 169 -27.01 0.17 11.10
CA VAL A 169 -27.09 1.56 10.64
C VAL A 169 -27.37 1.49 9.14
N GLU A 170 -28.48 2.09 8.70
CA GLU A 170 -29.01 1.94 7.33
C GLU A 170 -29.26 3.31 6.68
N SER A 171 -29.07 4.41 7.40
CA SER A 171 -29.31 5.78 6.93
C SER A 171 -28.44 6.79 7.65
N LEU A 172 -28.31 7.99 7.08
CA LEU A 172 -27.64 9.14 7.72
C LEU A 172 -28.29 9.53 9.06
N ALA A 173 -29.59 9.41 9.15
CA ALA A 173 -30.32 9.69 10.39
C ALA A 173 -29.87 8.75 11.52
N GLN A 174 -29.67 7.48 11.22
CA GLN A 174 -29.19 6.48 12.19
C GLN A 174 -27.69 6.59 12.46
N LEU A 175 -26.91 7.08 11.49
CA LEU A 175 -25.48 7.33 11.68
C LEU A 175 -25.20 8.51 12.59
N LYS A 176 -26.16 9.43 12.73
CA LYS A 176 -25.99 10.64 13.54
C LYS A 176 -25.65 10.32 14.98
N GLY A 177 -24.49 10.83 15.44
CA GLY A 177 -24.00 10.64 16.80
C GLY A 177 -23.29 9.30 17.07
N VAL A 178 -23.28 8.37 16.09
CA VAL A 178 -22.56 7.10 16.22
C VAL A 178 -21.05 7.35 16.32
N LYS A 179 -20.42 6.82 17.35
CA LYS A 179 -18.95 6.85 17.51
C LYS A 179 -18.32 5.86 16.53
N LEU A 180 -17.75 6.39 15.48
CA LEU A 180 -17.18 5.58 14.41
C LEU A 180 -15.65 5.73 14.37
N ARG A 181 -14.93 4.62 14.43
CA ARG A 181 -13.49 4.66 14.18
C ARG A 181 -13.24 5.05 12.73
N VAL A 182 -12.36 6.01 12.53
CA VAL A 182 -11.87 6.42 11.21
C VAL A 182 -10.34 6.40 11.17
N LEU A 183 -9.76 6.40 9.97
CA LEU A 183 -8.32 6.65 9.84
C LEU A 183 -7.95 7.99 10.48
N PRO A 184 -6.76 8.09 11.12
CA PRO A 184 -6.31 9.34 11.76
C PRO A 184 -5.79 10.34 10.70
N THR A 185 -6.64 10.70 9.74
CA THR A 185 -6.38 11.68 8.69
C THR A 185 -7.52 12.68 8.58
N PRO A 186 -7.23 13.95 8.23
CA PRO A 186 -8.26 14.99 8.14
C PRO A 186 -9.40 14.64 7.17
N ALA A 187 -9.10 14.01 6.02
CA ALA A 187 -10.08 13.65 5.02
C ALA A 187 -11.20 12.75 5.57
N PHE A 188 -10.84 11.70 6.31
CA PHE A 188 -11.82 10.81 6.94
C PHE A 188 -12.58 11.47 8.07
N ILE A 189 -11.87 12.22 8.93
CA ILE A 189 -12.51 12.94 10.06
C ILE A 189 -13.58 13.90 9.53
N GLU A 190 -13.25 14.75 8.58
CA GLU A 190 -14.19 15.77 8.07
C GLU A 190 -15.32 15.13 7.23
N THR A 191 -15.05 14.07 6.46
CA THR A 191 -16.09 13.33 5.74
C THR A 191 -17.14 12.79 6.70
N PHE A 192 -16.73 12.12 7.78
CA PHE A 192 -17.69 11.52 8.73
C PHE A 192 -18.36 12.52 9.64
N LYS A 193 -17.72 13.66 9.96
CA LYS A 193 -18.41 14.80 10.60
C LYS A 193 -19.54 15.32 9.71
N ALA A 194 -19.28 15.53 8.43
CA ALA A 194 -20.30 15.97 7.48
C ALA A 194 -21.44 14.97 7.33
N MET A 195 -21.17 13.67 7.46
CA MET A 195 -22.20 12.61 7.49
C MET A 195 -22.95 12.52 8.84
N GLY A 196 -22.56 13.30 9.83
CA GLY A 196 -23.22 13.35 11.15
C GLY A 196 -22.72 12.35 12.19
N ALA A 197 -21.73 11.53 11.89
CA ALA A 197 -21.09 10.64 12.86
C ALA A 197 -20.20 11.41 13.85
N VAL A 198 -19.74 10.71 14.89
CA VAL A 198 -18.68 11.15 15.81
C VAL A 198 -17.40 10.39 15.43
N PRO A 199 -16.59 10.93 14.49
CA PRO A 199 -15.39 10.23 14.06
C PRO A 199 -14.34 10.21 15.17
N THR A 200 -13.83 9.03 15.46
CA THR A 200 -12.79 8.78 16.45
C THR A 200 -11.56 8.25 15.74
N PRO A 201 -10.51 9.07 15.56
CA PRO A 201 -9.30 8.66 14.85
C PRO A 201 -8.49 7.67 15.70
N ILE A 202 -8.36 6.43 15.24
CA ILE A 202 -7.62 5.36 15.92
C ILE A 202 -6.74 4.64 14.89
N PRO A 203 -5.44 4.39 15.19
CA PRO A 203 -4.55 3.61 14.35
C PRO A 203 -5.10 2.20 14.07
N PHE A 204 -4.77 1.63 12.90
CA PHE A 204 -5.35 0.36 12.48
C PHE A 204 -5.07 -0.79 13.46
N GLY A 205 -3.86 -0.90 14.00
CA GLY A 205 -3.50 -1.96 14.95
C GLY A 205 -4.27 -1.93 16.30
N GLU A 206 -4.95 -0.83 16.62
CA GLU A 206 -5.77 -0.67 17.82
C GLU A 206 -7.28 -0.87 17.55
N LEU A 207 -7.67 -1.03 16.26
CA LEU A 207 -9.06 -1.00 15.83
C LEU A 207 -9.91 -2.11 16.43
N TYR A 208 -9.45 -3.37 16.35
CA TYR A 208 -10.20 -4.51 16.88
C TYR A 208 -10.59 -4.32 18.35
N MET A 209 -9.61 -3.96 19.18
CA MET A 209 -9.82 -3.75 20.62
C MET A 209 -10.72 -2.55 20.89
N ALA A 210 -10.59 -1.46 20.14
CA ALA A 210 -11.43 -0.27 20.30
C ALA A 210 -12.91 -0.57 20.03
N VAL A 211 -13.21 -1.39 19.02
CA VAL A 211 -14.58 -1.86 18.75
C VAL A 211 -15.00 -2.87 19.80
N GLN A 212 -14.19 -3.88 20.12
CA GLN A 212 -14.54 -4.93 21.07
C GLN A 212 -14.92 -4.35 22.44
N THR A 213 -14.11 -3.43 22.97
CA THR A 213 -14.33 -2.81 24.29
C THR A 213 -15.41 -1.72 24.28
N GLY A 214 -15.92 -1.32 23.11
CA GLY A 214 -16.98 -0.31 23.01
C GLY A 214 -16.49 1.13 23.09
N VAL A 215 -15.20 1.40 22.93
CA VAL A 215 -14.66 2.75 22.76
C VAL A 215 -15.30 3.41 21.54
N VAL A 216 -15.54 2.61 20.48
CA VAL A 216 -16.32 2.97 19.29
C VAL A 216 -17.40 1.91 19.01
N GLU A 217 -18.46 2.33 18.32
CA GLU A 217 -19.60 1.48 17.99
C GLU A 217 -19.45 0.77 16.65
N GLY A 218 -18.48 1.23 15.85
CA GLY A 218 -18.20 0.68 14.53
C GLY A 218 -16.95 1.29 13.92
N LEU A 219 -16.77 1.00 12.65
CA LEU A 219 -15.61 1.40 11.84
C LEU A 219 -16.04 1.65 10.39
N GLU A 220 -15.15 2.20 9.61
CA GLU A 220 -15.28 2.27 8.17
C GLU A 220 -14.09 1.55 7.50
N HIS A 221 -14.37 0.69 6.53
CA HIS A 221 -13.35 -0.04 5.76
C HIS A 221 -13.96 -0.76 4.54
N ASP A 222 -13.11 -1.42 3.74
CA ASP A 222 -13.55 -2.35 2.71
C ASP A 222 -13.85 -3.75 3.28
N PRO A 223 -14.71 -4.55 2.60
CA PRO A 223 -15.12 -5.87 3.07
C PRO A 223 -13.95 -6.84 3.24
N ALA A 224 -12.98 -6.83 2.33
CA ALA A 224 -11.85 -7.76 2.37
C ALA A 224 -10.94 -7.50 3.58
N THR A 225 -10.76 -6.24 3.96
CA THR A 225 -10.03 -5.89 5.18
C THR A 225 -10.79 -6.29 6.43
N VAL A 226 -12.11 -6.12 6.45
CA VAL A 226 -12.94 -6.56 7.59
C VAL A 226 -12.80 -8.07 7.79
N LEU A 227 -12.82 -8.84 6.70
CA LEU A 227 -12.64 -10.30 6.74
C LEU A 227 -11.22 -10.70 7.18
N SER A 228 -10.19 -10.22 6.47
CA SER A 228 -8.79 -10.62 6.72
C SER A 228 -8.28 -10.23 8.09
N SER A 229 -8.85 -9.18 8.70
CA SER A 229 -8.48 -8.70 10.03
C SER A 229 -9.45 -9.16 11.13
N LYS A 230 -10.35 -10.09 10.81
CA LYS A 230 -11.35 -10.67 11.73
C LYS A 230 -12.22 -9.63 12.43
N LEU A 231 -12.44 -8.49 11.80
CA LEU A 231 -13.29 -7.43 12.37
C LEU A 231 -14.77 -7.83 12.38
N ASP A 232 -15.16 -8.80 11.56
CA ASP A 232 -16.48 -9.42 11.54
C ASP A 232 -16.84 -10.17 12.84
N GLU A 233 -15.87 -10.45 13.70
CA GLU A 233 -16.12 -10.95 15.07
C GLU A 233 -16.77 -9.87 15.95
N VAL A 234 -16.43 -8.60 15.74
CA VAL A 234 -16.82 -7.46 16.60
C VAL A 234 -17.85 -6.52 15.96
N VAL A 235 -18.12 -6.62 14.65
CA VAL A 235 -19.21 -5.91 13.94
C VAL A 235 -20.05 -6.90 13.15
N LYS A 236 -21.36 -6.62 12.99
CA LYS A 236 -22.30 -7.56 12.34
C LYS A 236 -23.16 -6.92 11.25
N SER A 237 -23.04 -5.62 11.04
CA SER A 237 -23.81 -4.86 10.07
C SER A 237 -22.88 -4.06 9.17
N CYS A 238 -23.16 -4.06 7.87
CA CYS A 238 -22.48 -3.27 6.86
C CYS A 238 -23.48 -2.36 6.14
N TRP A 239 -23.39 -1.05 6.32
CA TRP A 239 -24.09 -0.10 5.47
C TRP A 239 -23.21 0.25 4.27
N GLN A 240 -23.61 -0.16 3.07
CA GLN A 240 -22.84 -0.05 1.83
C GLN A 240 -22.83 1.39 1.30
N THR A 241 -22.19 2.26 2.04
CA THR A 241 -22.04 3.69 1.69
C THR A 241 -21.15 3.90 0.48
N GLN A 242 -20.17 3.03 0.26
CA GLN A 242 -19.15 3.13 -0.81
C GLN A 242 -18.55 4.54 -0.87
N HIS A 243 -18.27 5.11 0.30
CA HIS A 243 -17.91 6.52 0.45
C HIS A 243 -16.49 6.84 -0.04
N VAL A 244 -15.57 5.85 -0.10
CA VAL A 244 -14.21 6.03 -0.58
C VAL A 244 -13.72 4.78 -1.32
N PHE A 245 -13.14 4.98 -2.50
CA PHE A 245 -12.32 4.01 -3.21
C PHE A 245 -10.86 4.37 -2.95
N SER A 246 -10.34 4.00 -1.79
CA SER A 246 -8.97 4.34 -1.35
C SER A 246 -7.93 3.63 -2.20
N PRO A 247 -7.02 4.36 -2.87
CA PRO A 247 -5.87 3.74 -3.50
C PRO A 247 -4.84 3.33 -2.44
N LEU A 248 -4.10 2.25 -2.71
CA LEU A 248 -2.92 1.90 -1.96
C LEU A 248 -1.70 2.55 -2.59
N ALA A 249 -0.91 3.25 -1.79
CA ALA A 249 0.39 3.76 -2.19
C ALA A 249 1.48 2.76 -1.78
N ILE A 250 2.24 2.26 -2.75
CA ILE A 250 3.49 1.56 -2.50
C ILE A 250 4.61 2.60 -2.55
N VAL A 251 5.15 2.94 -1.40
CA VAL A 251 6.14 4.01 -1.28
C VAL A 251 7.49 3.46 -0.91
N MET A 252 8.52 4.00 -1.53
CA MET A 252 9.92 3.66 -1.30
C MET A 252 10.72 4.90 -0.93
N GLY A 253 11.60 4.77 0.07
CA GLY A 253 12.52 5.82 0.47
C GLY A 253 13.68 5.97 -0.53
N LYS A 254 14.20 7.19 -0.66
CA LYS A 254 15.33 7.48 -1.56
C LYS A 254 16.53 6.57 -1.31
N ARG A 255 16.92 6.41 -0.06
CA ARG A 255 18.07 5.54 0.33
C ARG A 255 17.86 4.08 -0.04
N ALA A 256 16.62 3.62 -0.08
CA ALA A 256 16.30 2.24 -0.45
C ALA A 256 16.51 1.99 -1.95
N MET A 257 16.15 2.96 -2.80
CA MET A 257 16.42 2.88 -4.24
C MET A 257 17.93 2.86 -4.53
N ASP A 258 18.73 3.59 -3.74
CA ASP A 258 20.20 3.64 -3.89
C ASP A 258 20.87 2.29 -3.53
N LYS A 259 20.25 1.47 -2.66
CA LYS A 259 20.71 0.10 -2.34
C LYS A 259 20.63 -0.85 -3.53
N ILE A 260 19.72 -0.59 -4.49
CA ILE A 260 19.48 -1.48 -5.61
C ILE A 260 20.54 -1.24 -6.69
N PRO A 261 21.34 -2.27 -7.06
CA PRO A 261 22.32 -2.18 -8.13
C PRO A 261 21.67 -1.70 -9.43
N ALA A 262 22.38 -0.86 -10.17
CA ALA A 262 21.85 -0.20 -11.37
C ALA A 262 21.34 -1.20 -12.42
N ASP A 263 22.03 -2.35 -12.56
CA ASP A 263 21.64 -3.44 -13.48
C ASP A 263 20.35 -4.16 -13.07
N LEU A 264 19.94 -4.10 -11.80
CA LEU A 264 18.71 -4.74 -11.29
C LEU A 264 17.51 -3.79 -11.25
N ARG A 265 17.71 -2.48 -11.32
CA ARG A 265 16.63 -1.49 -11.23
C ARG A 265 15.51 -1.69 -12.27
N PRO A 266 15.81 -1.95 -13.56
CA PRO A 266 14.74 -2.19 -14.53
C PRO A 266 13.86 -3.40 -14.18
N ALA A 267 14.47 -4.52 -13.75
CA ALA A 267 13.74 -5.72 -13.34
C ALA A 267 12.93 -5.49 -12.06
N PHE A 268 13.47 -4.75 -11.10
CA PHE A 268 12.79 -4.36 -9.86
C PHE A 268 11.54 -3.51 -10.15
N LEU A 269 11.69 -2.48 -10.99
CA LEU A 269 10.55 -1.61 -11.38
C LEU A 269 9.50 -2.38 -12.18
N LYS A 270 9.93 -3.30 -13.07
CA LYS A 270 9.01 -4.18 -13.78
C LYS A 270 8.22 -5.09 -12.84
N ALA A 271 8.88 -5.68 -11.85
CA ALA A 271 8.22 -6.52 -10.85
C ALA A 271 7.14 -5.77 -10.04
N ILE A 272 7.38 -4.49 -9.70
CA ILE A 272 6.40 -3.60 -9.07
C ILE A 272 5.20 -3.37 -9.99
N ASN A 273 5.44 -3.02 -11.25
CA ASN A 273 4.37 -2.77 -12.21
C ASN A 273 3.51 -4.02 -12.47
N ASP A 274 4.16 -5.16 -12.72
CA ASP A 274 3.48 -6.43 -12.98
C ASP A 274 2.63 -6.85 -11.77
N ALA A 275 3.15 -6.69 -10.54
CA ALA A 275 2.41 -6.96 -9.32
C ALA A 275 1.15 -6.10 -9.20
N THR A 276 1.23 -4.83 -9.58
CA THR A 276 0.10 -3.91 -9.55
C THR A 276 -0.98 -4.31 -10.56
N VAL A 277 -0.58 -4.65 -11.79
CA VAL A 277 -1.50 -5.15 -12.82
C VAL A 277 -2.19 -6.44 -12.35
N GLN A 278 -1.44 -7.40 -11.82
CA GLN A 278 -1.97 -8.66 -11.33
C GLN A 278 -2.93 -8.48 -10.15
N GLN A 279 -2.58 -7.62 -9.20
CA GLN A 279 -3.42 -7.35 -8.02
C GLN A 279 -4.72 -6.61 -8.40
N ARG A 280 -4.65 -5.61 -9.30
CA ARG A 280 -5.85 -4.91 -9.79
C ARG A 280 -6.79 -5.86 -10.56
N ALA A 281 -6.24 -6.80 -11.33
CA ALA A 281 -7.03 -7.74 -12.14
C ALA A 281 -7.94 -8.67 -11.30
N ILE A 282 -7.59 -8.93 -10.04
CA ILE A 282 -8.38 -9.81 -9.16
C ILE A 282 -9.22 -9.03 -8.14
N ALA A 283 -9.13 -7.70 -8.11
CA ALA A 283 -9.75 -6.88 -7.06
C ALA A 283 -11.26 -7.06 -7.00
N ASP A 284 -11.97 -7.02 -8.12
CA ASP A 284 -13.43 -7.16 -8.17
C ASP A 284 -13.90 -8.55 -7.70
N ALA A 285 -13.19 -9.62 -8.10
CA ALA A 285 -13.49 -10.98 -7.63
C ALA A 285 -13.28 -11.10 -6.11
N LYS A 286 -12.24 -10.46 -5.57
CA LYS A 286 -11.97 -10.43 -4.13
C LYS A 286 -13.03 -9.68 -3.33
N VAL A 287 -13.65 -8.64 -3.88
CA VAL A 287 -14.79 -7.97 -3.25
C VAL A 287 -15.96 -8.94 -3.08
N ILE A 288 -16.36 -9.59 -4.18
CA ILE A 288 -17.50 -10.53 -4.19
C ILE A 288 -17.27 -11.68 -3.22
N GLU A 289 -16.07 -12.29 -3.26
CA GLU A 289 -15.67 -13.38 -2.38
C GLU A 289 -15.74 -12.95 -0.90
N SER A 290 -15.19 -11.78 -0.56
CA SER A 290 -15.17 -11.28 0.81
C SER A 290 -16.57 -10.97 1.34
N GLU A 291 -17.43 -10.35 0.53
CA GLU A 291 -18.82 -10.09 0.92
C GLU A 291 -19.60 -11.39 1.15
N GLN A 292 -19.38 -12.41 0.31
CA GLN A 292 -20.02 -13.73 0.47
C GLN A 292 -19.56 -14.39 1.78
N GLN A 293 -18.27 -14.37 2.08
CA GLN A 293 -17.74 -14.93 3.31
C GLN A 293 -18.27 -14.19 4.54
N LEU A 294 -18.31 -12.85 4.52
CA LEU A 294 -18.85 -12.05 5.62
C LEU A 294 -20.35 -12.33 5.85
N LYS A 295 -21.14 -12.50 4.79
CA LYS A 295 -22.54 -12.93 4.89
C LYS A 295 -22.67 -14.31 5.53
N HIS A 296 -21.80 -15.25 5.14
CA HIS A 296 -21.75 -16.58 5.75
C HIS A 296 -21.39 -16.53 7.24
N HIS A 297 -20.54 -15.55 7.66
CA HIS A 297 -20.22 -15.29 9.07
C HIS A 297 -21.33 -14.51 9.81
N GLY A 298 -22.50 -14.33 9.18
CA GLY A 298 -23.68 -13.70 9.78
C GLY A 298 -23.71 -12.17 9.69
N MET A 299 -22.90 -11.55 8.83
CA MET A 299 -22.98 -10.10 8.59
C MET A 299 -24.14 -9.77 7.66
N THR A 300 -24.92 -8.76 8.02
CA THR A 300 -26.00 -8.23 7.19
C THR A 300 -25.52 -6.98 6.44
N PHE A 301 -25.82 -6.93 5.14
CA PHE A 301 -25.47 -5.82 4.26
C PHE A 301 -26.72 -5.02 3.89
N TYR A 302 -26.65 -3.71 4.07
CA TYR A 302 -27.69 -2.75 3.77
C TYR A 302 -27.22 -1.78 2.69
N PRO A 303 -27.85 -1.72 1.51
CA PRO A 303 -27.44 -0.78 0.47
C PRO A 303 -27.81 0.66 0.87
N MET A 304 -26.92 1.61 0.59
CA MET A 304 -27.24 3.03 0.73
C MET A 304 -28.17 3.47 -0.41
N ALA A 305 -29.26 4.18 -0.07
CA ALA A 305 -30.17 4.73 -1.05
C ALA A 305 -29.43 5.70 -2.01
N PRO A 306 -29.61 5.57 -3.36
CA PRO A 306 -28.91 6.45 -4.31
C PRO A 306 -29.13 7.95 -4.04
N ALA A 307 -30.36 8.37 -3.71
CA ALA A 307 -30.70 9.75 -3.42
C ALA A 307 -29.94 10.29 -2.17
N GLU A 308 -29.74 9.43 -1.17
CA GLU A 308 -28.99 9.79 0.04
C GLU A 308 -27.50 9.93 -0.27
N ARG A 309 -26.94 9.01 -1.07
CA ARG A 309 -25.55 9.07 -1.56
C ARG A 309 -25.31 10.35 -2.37
N ASP A 310 -26.20 10.71 -3.27
CA ASP A 310 -26.07 11.91 -4.10
C ASP A 310 -26.17 13.19 -3.26
N THR A 311 -26.98 13.18 -2.21
CA THR A 311 -27.06 14.29 -1.27
C THR A 311 -25.74 14.50 -0.55
N VAL A 312 -25.18 13.46 0.08
CA VAL A 312 -23.88 13.53 0.76
C VAL A 312 -22.77 13.96 -0.21
N ARG A 313 -22.74 13.39 -1.42
CA ARG A 313 -21.74 13.75 -2.44
C ARG A 313 -21.80 15.26 -2.74
N ARG A 314 -22.99 15.82 -2.99
CA ARG A 314 -23.13 17.27 -3.27
C ARG A 314 -22.70 18.14 -2.09
N GLU A 315 -23.05 17.76 -0.87
CA GLU A 315 -22.67 18.48 0.35
C GLU A 315 -21.15 18.48 0.55
N LEU A 316 -20.49 17.33 0.37
CA LEU A 316 -19.04 17.24 0.47
C LEU A 316 -18.33 18.03 -0.63
N GLN A 317 -18.84 17.99 -1.86
CA GLN A 317 -18.29 18.77 -2.96
C GLN A 317 -18.42 20.28 -2.73
N ALA A 318 -19.55 20.73 -2.23
CA ALA A 318 -19.84 22.14 -1.96
C ALA A 318 -19.06 22.71 -0.75
N SER A 319 -18.66 21.86 0.20
CA SER A 319 -17.99 22.26 1.43
C SER A 319 -16.54 21.77 1.51
N LEU A 320 -16.36 20.47 1.64
CA LEU A 320 -15.07 19.85 1.95
C LEU A 320 -14.07 19.99 0.80
N TYR A 321 -14.49 19.75 -0.45
CA TYR A 321 -13.59 19.88 -1.60
C TYR A 321 -13.14 21.31 -1.81
N GLN A 322 -14.07 22.28 -1.68
CA GLN A 322 -13.74 23.71 -1.80
C GLN A 322 -12.79 24.16 -0.69
N SER A 323 -13.04 23.72 0.56
CA SER A 323 -12.16 24.00 1.68
C SER A 323 -10.78 23.42 1.48
N PHE A 324 -10.71 22.17 0.99
CA PHE A 324 -9.45 21.49 0.70
C PHE A 324 -8.66 22.18 -0.41
N ALA A 325 -9.32 22.55 -1.52
CA ALA A 325 -8.70 23.28 -2.62
C ALA A 325 -8.24 24.70 -2.20
N LYS A 326 -8.97 25.35 -1.30
CA LYS A 326 -8.56 26.65 -0.72
C LYS A 326 -7.33 26.49 0.17
N GLN A 327 -7.29 25.45 0.99
CA GLN A 327 -6.16 25.15 1.89
C GLN A 327 -4.92 24.70 1.11
N TYR A 328 -5.11 23.92 0.04
CA TYR A 328 -4.07 23.38 -0.81
C TYR A 328 -4.31 23.75 -2.28
N PRO A 329 -4.00 25.00 -2.69
CA PRO A 329 -4.37 25.51 -4.01
C PRO A 329 -3.85 24.69 -5.20
N ALA A 330 -2.73 24.01 -5.01
CA ALA A 330 -2.15 23.11 -6.04
C ALA A 330 -3.07 21.92 -6.38
N THR A 331 -4.08 21.60 -5.56
CA THR A 331 -5.04 20.52 -5.82
C THR A 331 -6.24 20.96 -6.65
N ALA A 332 -6.51 22.25 -6.76
CA ALA A 332 -7.67 22.74 -7.52
C ALA A 332 -7.72 22.22 -8.98
N PRO A 333 -6.64 22.28 -9.77
CA PRO A 333 -6.65 21.69 -11.11
C PRO A 333 -6.76 20.16 -11.10
N LEU A 334 -6.29 19.49 -10.03
CA LEU A 334 -6.38 18.03 -9.92
C LEU A 334 -7.83 17.55 -9.72
N PHE A 335 -8.67 18.30 -9.01
CA PHE A 335 -10.11 17.99 -8.94
C PHE A 335 -10.79 18.05 -10.30
N ALA A 336 -10.41 19.00 -11.16
CA ALA A 336 -10.92 19.06 -12.53
C ALA A 336 -10.49 17.84 -13.36
N ASP A 337 -9.23 17.41 -13.23
CA ASP A 337 -8.75 16.20 -13.90
C ASP A 337 -9.48 14.93 -13.43
N VAL A 338 -9.74 14.81 -12.12
CA VAL A 338 -10.53 13.70 -11.57
C VAL A 338 -11.94 13.70 -12.18
N ALA A 339 -12.59 14.86 -12.26
CA ALA A 339 -13.92 14.98 -12.84
C ALA A 339 -13.93 14.62 -14.35
N ALA A 340 -12.94 15.08 -15.10
CA ALA A 340 -12.82 14.80 -16.55
C ALA A 340 -12.55 13.30 -16.83
N ALA A 341 -11.95 12.57 -15.92
CA ALA A 341 -11.68 11.14 -16.07
C ALA A 341 -12.90 10.24 -15.86
N ARG A 342 -14.05 10.78 -15.43
CA ARG A 342 -15.33 10.05 -15.27
C ARG A 342 -15.97 9.69 -16.61
N ALA A 343 -15.62 10.40 -17.67
CA ALA A 343 -16.16 10.25 -19.03
C ALA A 343 -15.59 9.01 -19.75
#